data_1de4b9fbbc58d6e718599f2322514ad2
#
_entry.id   1de4b9fbbc58d6e718599f2322514ad2
#
_cell.length_a   1.000
_cell.length_b   1.000
_cell.length_c   1.000
_cell.angle_alpha   90.00
_cell.angle_beta   90.00
_cell.angle_gamma   90.00
#
_symmetry.space_group_name_H-M   'P 1'
#
loop_
_entity.id
_entity.type
_entity.pdbx_description
1 polymer ?
#
loop_
_entity_poly.entity_id
_entity_poly.type
_entity_poly.pdbx_seq_one_letter_code
_entity_poly.pdbx_strand_id
1 'polypeptide(L)'
;MFLCENTSKMIQATALHKYYDNLHVLKGVDLHIQKGEIVSIVGASGAGKTTLLQIIGTLDKPNTAEKETSLFINGENILAMNDKMLSRFRNTHLGFIFQFHQLLPEFTALENVCIPAFINGKSKSETEIEAKKLLNYLGLSHRIDHKPSELSGGEQQRVAVARALINKPAIIFADEPSGNLDTVSAETLHQLFFKLRDEFGQTFVIVTHNEEFANMADRKLVMSDGKII
;
A
#
# COMPACT_ATOMS: atom_id res chain seq x y z
N MET A 1 0.94 5.91 35.51
CA MET A 1 -0.27 5.97 34.69
C MET A 1 0.10 6.46 33.29
N PHE A 2 0.96 5.69 32.57
CA PHE A 2 1.51 6.05 31.24
C PHE A 2 1.73 4.79 30.37
N LEU A 3 0.71 3.95 30.19
CA LEU A 3 0.86 2.68 29.42
C LEU A 3 -0.33 2.36 28.51
N CYS A 4 -1.09 3.35 27.99
CA CYS A 4 -2.23 3.06 27.09
C CYS A 4 -2.26 3.80 25.75
N GLU A 5 -1.21 4.54 25.34
CA GLU A 5 -1.28 5.31 24.08
C GLU A 5 -0.58 4.66 22.86
N ASN A 6 0.06 3.50 23.02
CA ASN A 6 0.96 2.98 21.95
C ASN A 6 0.35 1.87 21.08
N THR A 7 -0.87 1.42 21.32
CA THR A 7 -1.45 0.24 20.63
C THR A 7 -2.26 0.58 19.37
N SER A 8 -2.48 1.84 19.04
CA SER A 8 -3.27 2.25 17.86
C SER A 8 -2.45 2.73 16.66
N LYS A 9 -1.15 3.02 16.82
CA LYS A 9 -0.32 3.59 15.75
C LYS A 9 0.16 2.50 14.80
N MET A 10 -0.24 2.58 13.52
CA MET A 10 0.21 1.70 12.45
C MET A 10 1.54 2.16 11.86
N ILE A 11 1.68 3.47 11.58
CA ILE A 11 2.92 4.10 11.14
C ILE A 11 3.25 5.27 12.05
N GLN A 12 4.51 5.37 12.43
CA GLN A 12 5.07 6.55 13.08
C GLN A 12 6.41 6.87 12.41
N ALA A 13 6.49 8.01 11.77
CA ALA A 13 7.68 8.53 11.10
C ALA A 13 8.01 9.91 11.67
N THR A 14 9.30 10.16 11.90
CA THR A 14 9.80 11.45 12.39
C THR A 14 10.97 11.88 11.52
N ALA A 15 10.97 13.15 11.13
CA ALA A 15 12.05 13.82 10.40
C ALA A 15 12.54 13.00 9.19
N LEU A 16 11.61 12.52 8.34
CA LEU A 16 12.00 11.79 7.13
C LEU A 16 12.60 12.76 6.11
N HIS A 17 13.86 12.56 5.77
CA HIS A 17 14.56 13.28 4.72
C HIS A 17 14.88 12.34 3.56
N LYS A 18 14.82 12.86 2.33
CA LYS A 18 15.27 12.14 1.13
C LYS A 18 15.94 13.08 0.16
N TYR A 19 17.15 12.70 -0.23
CA TYR A 19 17.91 13.36 -1.27
C TYR A 19 18.14 12.39 -2.43
N TYR A 20 18.02 12.88 -3.65
CA TYR A 20 18.54 12.25 -4.85
C TYR A 20 19.61 13.18 -5.41
N ASP A 21 20.87 12.81 -5.27
CA ASP A 21 22.03 13.67 -5.49
C ASP A 21 21.88 15.02 -4.74
N ASN A 22 21.74 16.13 -5.46
CA ASN A 22 21.57 17.47 -4.89
C ASN A 22 20.10 17.87 -4.69
N LEU A 23 19.14 17.04 -5.10
CA LEU A 23 17.72 17.36 -4.98
C LEU A 23 17.15 16.88 -3.65
N HIS A 24 16.75 17.82 -2.78
CA HIS A 24 16.11 17.55 -1.50
C HIS A 24 14.60 17.35 -1.70
N VAL A 25 14.13 16.09 -1.77
CA VAL A 25 12.75 15.73 -2.10
C VAL A 25 11.87 15.67 -0.87
N LEU A 26 12.31 15.05 0.23
CA LEU A 26 11.59 15.08 1.51
C LEU A 26 12.38 15.92 2.51
N LYS A 27 11.69 16.87 3.14
CA LYS A 27 12.31 17.95 3.93
C LYS A 27 11.89 17.88 5.40
N GLY A 28 12.12 16.73 6.05
CA GLY A 28 11.79 16.52 7.47
C GLY A 28 10.30 16.22 7.64
N VAL A 29 9.80 15.16 7.00
CA VAL A 29 8.37 14.78 7.08
C VAL A 29 8.11 14.02 8.37
N ASP A 30 7.16 14.53 9.17
CA ASP A 30 6.57 13.84 10.30
C ASP A 30 5.22 13.26 9.89
N LEU A 31 4.98 12.01 10.25
CA LEU A 31 3.74 11.31 9.89
C LEU A 31 3.35 10.30 10.97
N HIS A 32 2.08 10.23 11.29
CA HIS A 32 1.51 9.12 12.05
C HIS A 32 0.23 8.64 11.40
N ILE A 33 0.01 7.32 11.34
CA ILE A 33 -1.19 6.69 10.78
C ILE A 33 -1.70 5.69 11.81
N GLN A 34 -3.01 5.68 12.01
CA GLN A 34 -3.66 4.77 12.95
C GLN A 34 -4.05 3.45 12.28
N LYS A 35 -4.22 2.42 13.07
CA LYS A 35 -4.73 1.14 12.58
C LYS A 35 -6.18 1.27 12.14
N GLY A 36 -6.51 0.70 10.96
CA GLY A 36 -7.86 0.76 10.39
C GLY A 36 -8.22 2.11 9.76
N GLU A 37 -7.23 3.00 9.55
CA GLU A 37 -7.43 4.32 8.94
C GLU A 37 -7.18 4.25 7.42
N ILE A 38 -7.99 4.94 6.64
CA ILE A 38 -7.72 5.26 5.24
C ILE A 38 -7.15 6.67 5.20
N VAL A 39 -5.88 6.79 4.84
CA VAL A 39 -5.19 8.08 4.67
C VAL A 39 -4.94 8.34 3.20
N SER A 40 -5.44 9.47 2.69
CA SER A 40 -5.11 9.97 1.35
C SER A 40 -3.95 10.97 1.42
N ILE A 41 -3.02 10.89 0.46
CA ILE A 41 -1.92 11.83 0.28
C ILE A 41 -2.11 12.52 -1.07
N VAL A 42 -2.33 13.83 -1.04
CA VAL A 42 -2.54 14.66 -2.22
C VAL A 42 -1.47 15.75 -2.34
N GLY A 43 -1.38 16.40 -3.48
CA GLY A 43 -0.45 17.51 -3.73
C GLY A 43 -0.01 17.57 -5.19
N ALA A 44 0.66 18.64 -5.57
CA ALA A 44 1.14 18.86 -6.94
C ALA A 44 2.10 17.73 -7.41
N SER A 45 2.26 17.58 -8.72
CA SER A 45 3.31 16.72 -9.28
C SER A 45 4.68 17.20 -8.77
N GLY A 46 5.56 16.28 -8.40
CA GLY A 46 6.88 16.61 -7.83
C GLY A 46 6.87 17.00 -6.35
N ALA A 47 5.72 17.06 -5.67
CA ALA A 47 5.67 17.38 -4.23
C ALA A 47 6.33 16.35 -3.29
N GLY A 48 6.71 15.16 -3.81
CA GLY A 48 7.36 14.09 -3.04
C GLY A 48 6.43 12.95 -2.59
N LYS A 49 5.16 12.92 -3.05
CA LYS A 49 4.15 11.92 -2.64
C LYS A 49 4.60 10.48 -2.85
N THR A 50 4.98 10.11 -4.06
CA THR A 50 5.47 8.77 -4.41
C THR A 50 6.75 8.42 -3.62
N THR A 51 7.65 9.38 -3.44
CA THR A 51 8.87 9.19 -2.64
C THR A 51 8.52 8.90 -1.17
N LEU A 52 7.59 9.64 -0.59
CA LEU A 52 7.10 9.38 0.77
C LEU A 52 6.49 7.98 0.86
N LEU A 53 5.59 7.63 -0.09
CA LEU A 53 4.96 6.30 -0.13
C LEU A 53 6.02 5.18 -0.24
N GLN A 54 7.05 5.35 -1.08
CA GLN A 54 8.12 4.37 -1.24
C GLN A 54 8.93 4.17 0.05
N ILE A 55 9.22 5.25 0.77
CA ILE A 55 9.98 5.17 2.03
C ILE A 55 9.15 4.49 3.13
N ILE A 56 7.92 4.96 3.38
CA ILE A 56 7.05 4.32 4.39
C ILE A 56 6.59 2.92 3.96
N GLY A 57 6.57 2.64 2.66
CA GLY A 57 6.37 1.29 2.09
C GLY A 57 7.63 0.44 2.07
N THR A 58 8.76 0.93 2.58
CA THR A 58 10.04 0.19 2.63
C THR A 58 10.63 -0.21 1.28
N LEU A 59 10.18 0.43 0.20
CA LEU A 59 10.72 0.24 -1.16
C LEU A 59 11.98 1.08 -1.41
N ASP A 60 12.13 2.18 -0.67
CA ASP A 60 13.31 3.03 -0.64
C ASP A 60 13.67 3.38 0.81
N LYS A 61 14.89 3.88 1.05
CA LYS A 61 15.39 4.24 2.38
C LYS A 61 15.48 5.75 2.53
N PRO A 62 15.10 6.31 3.69
CA PRO A 62 15.34 7.73 3.96
C PRO A 62 16.85 7.97 4.15
N ASN A 63 17.26 9.22 4.05
CA ASN A 63 18.59 9.64 4.48
C ASN A 63 18.59 9.78 6.02
N THR A 64 19.52 9.10 6.68
CA THR A 64 19.60 9.01 8.14
C THR A 64 20.73 9.88 8.73
N ALA A 65 21.20 10.87 7.98
CA ALA A 65 22.23 11.82 8.48
C ALA A 65 21.72 12.68 9.65
N GLU A 66 20.42 12.92 9.70
CA GLU A 66 19.75 13.63 10.79
C GLU A 66 19.52 12.66 11.96
N LYS A 67 20.00 13.01 13.16
CA LYS A 67 19.93 12.13 14.35
C LYS A 67 18.51 11.80 14.83
N GLU A 68 17.51 12.55 14.38
CA GLU A 68 16.11 12.42 14.81
C GLU A 68 15.27 11.53 13.88
N THR A 69 15.83 11.09 12.74
CA THR A 69 15.08 10.29 11.78
C THR A 69 14.67 8.94 12.37
N SER A 70 13.38 8.68 12.38
CA SER A 70 12.82 7.39 12.81
C SER A 70 11.66 6.95 11.94
N LEU A 71 11.50 5.62 11.79
CA LEU A 71 10.37 5.00 11.08
C LEU A 71 9.98 3.70 11.77
N PHE A 72 8.79 3.70 12.36
CA PHE A 72 8.17 2.53 12.96
C PHE A 72 6.91 2.16 12.18
N ILE A 73 6.74 0.88 11.87
CA ILE A 73 5.55 0.33 11.21
C ILE A 73 5.09 -0.89 11.99
N ASN A 74 3.82 -0.90 12.39
CA ASN A 74 3.24 -1.97 13.22
C ASN A 74 4.09 -2.30 14.47
N GLY A 75 4.68 -1.26 15.08
CA GLY A 75 5.54 -1.35 16.26
C GLY A 75 7.00 -1.73 15.99
N GLU A 76 7.37 -2.11 14.77
CA GLU A 76 8.73 -2.52 14.41
C GLU A 76 9.57 -1.32 13.92
N ASN A 77 10.82 -1.22 14.38
CA ASN A 77 11.77 -0.20 13.90
C ASN A 77 12.35 -0.60 12.55
N ILE A 78 11.87 0.04 11.50
CA ILE A 78 12.24 -0.27 10.11
C ILE A 78 13.70 0.06 9.81
N LEU A 79 14.22 1.16 10.36
CA LEU A 79 15.58 1.62 10.08
C LEU A 79 16.66 0.73 10.72
N ALA A 80 16.28 -0.07 11.72
CA ALA A 80 17.18 -1.04 12.35
C ALA A 80 17.26 -2.38 11.60
N MET A 81 16.39 -2.60 10.59
CA MET A 81 16.33 -3.87 9.86
C MET A 81 17.39 -3.94 8.76
N ASN A 82 18.07 -5.08 8.63
CA ASN A 82 18.86 -5.39 7.45
C ASN A 82 17.96 -5.77 6.25
N ASP A 83 18.53 -5.84 5.05
CA ASP A 83 17.75 -6.05 3.82
C ASP A 83 16.96 -7.36 3.83
N LYS A 84 17.48 -8.43 4.43
CA LYS A 84 16.77 -9.72 4.56
C LYS A 84 15.56 -9.62 5.49
N MET A 85 15.73 -8.97 6.63
CA MET A 85 14.63 -8.71 7.58
C MET A 85 13.57 -7.81 6.95
N LEU A 86 14.00 -6.73 6.28
CA LEU A 86 13.12 -5.77 5.61
C LEU A 86 12.32 -6.43 4.48
N SER A 87 12.94 -7.29 3.67
CA SER A 87 12.25 -8.03 2.61
C SER A 87 11.18 -8.97 3.19
N ARG A 88 11.49 -9.68 4.28
CA ARG A 88 10.52 -10.53 4.96
C ARG A 88 9.39 -9.73 5.59
N PHE A 89 9.72 -8.63 6.27
CA PHE A 89 8.74 -7.72 6.86
C PHE A 89 7.77 -7.19 5.79
N ARG A 90 8.31 -6.71 4.66
CA ARG A 90 7.50 -6.23 3.51
C ARG A 90 6.55 -7.29 3.01
N ASN A 91 7.04 -8.50 2.75
CA ASN A 91 6.21 -9.61 2.25
C ASN A 91 5.09 -10.01 3.22
N THR A 92 5.33 -9.92 4.53
CA THR A 92 4.37 -10.37 5.56
C THR A 92 3.38 -9.28 5.97
N HIS A 93 3.83 -8.03 6.09
CA HIS A 93 3.06 -6.96 6.72
C HIS A 93 2.57 -5.89 5.76
N LEU A 94 3.11 -5.80 4.54
CA LEU A 94 2.78 -4.74 3.61
C LEU A 94 2.14 -5.30 2.34
N GLY A 95 1.08 -4.65 1.86
CA GLY A 95 0.49 -4.85 0.55
C GLY A 95 0.75 -3.65 -0.35
N PHE A 96 0.84 -3.88 -1.67
CA PHE A 96 1.07 -2.81 -2.64
C PHE A 96 0.10 -2.89 -3.80
N ILE A 97 -0.46 -1.74 -4.17
CA ILE A 97 -1.32 -1.56 -5.33
C ILE A 97 -0.75 -0.39 -6.13
N PHE A 98 -0.51 -0.59 -7.42
CA PHE A 98 0.08 0.41 -8.31
C PHE A 98 -0.88 0.80 -9.44
N GLN A 99 -0.67 1.97 -10.01
CA GLN A 99 -1.47 2.51 -11.11
C GLN A 99 -1.50 1.58 -12.33
N PHE A 100 -0.38 0.94 -12.68
CA PHE A 100 -0.25 0.01 -13.82
C PHE A 100 -0.43 -1.45 -13.42
N HIS A 101 -1.11 -1.75 -12.31
CA HIS A 101 -1.43 -3.08 -11.80
C HIS A 101 -0.21 -3.98 -11.53
N GLN A 102 0.82 -3.92 -12.37
CA GLN A 102 2.08 -4.71 -12.32
C GLN A 102 1.82 -6.22 -12.15
N LEU A 103 0.83 -6.72 -12.88
CA LEU A 103 0.62 -8.16 -13.00
C LEU A 103 1.65 -8.76 -13.93
N LEU A 104 2.10 -9.97 -13.60
CA LEU A 104 3.01 -10.73 -14.45
C LEU A 104 2.20 -11.33 -15.62
N PRO A 105 2.50 -10.97 -16.87
CA PRO A 105 1.65 -11.30 -18.01
C PRO A 105 1.64 -12.79 -18.36
N GLU A 106 2.65 -13.55 -17.94
CA GLU A 106 2.75 -14.99 -18.16
C GLU A 106 1.84 -15.81 -17.27
N PHE A 107 1.44 -15.23 -16.11
CA PHE A 107 0.66 -15.89 -15.07
C PHE A 107 -0.81 -15.51 -15.15
N THR A 108 -1.68 -16.46 -14.77
CA THR A 108 -3.12 -16.25 -14.60
C THR A 108 -3.43 -15.30 -13.44
N ALA A 109 -4.67 -14.86 -13.32
CA ALA A 109 -5.15 -14.08 -12.17
C ALA A 109 -4.87 -14.81 -10.84
N LEU A 110 -5.20 -16.12 -10.79
CA LEU A 110 -4.95 -16.95 -9.61
C LEU A 110 -3.46 -16.99 -9.25
N GLU A 111 -2.60 -17.26 -10.21
CA GLU A 111 -1.16 -17.36 -10.00
C GLU A 111 -0.56 -16.04 -9.55
N ASN A 112 -0.94 -14.91 -10.17
CA ASN A 112 -0.53 -13.58 -9.74
C ASN A 112 -0.86 -13.31 -8.27
N VAL A 113 -2.05 -13.70 -7.81
CA VAL A 113 -2.46 -13.55 -6.41
C VAL A 113 -1.64 -14.44 -5.49
N CYS A 114 -1.28 -15.64 -5.92
CA CYS A 114 -0.54 -16.62 -5.10
C CYS A 114 0.93 -16.25 -4.86
N ILE A 115 1.57 -15.50 -5.75
CA ILE A 115 3.02 -15.21 -5.73
C ILE A 115 3.53 -14.74 -4.35
N PRO A 116 2.94 -13.70 -3.70
CA PRO A 116 3.46 -13.24 -2.41
C PRO A 116 3.38 -14.30 -1.30
N ALA A 117 2.38 -15.17 -1.35
CA ALA A 117 2.22 -16.25 -0.38
C ALA A 117 3.24 -17.37 -0.62
N PHE A 118 3.58 -17.68 -1.86
CA PHE A 118 4.65 -18.62 -2.18
C PHE A 118 6.02 -18.10 -1.73
N ILE A 119 6.30 -16.81 -1.93
CA ILE A 119 7.51 -16.16 -1.41
C ILE A 119 7.57 -16.26 0.12
N ASN A 120 6.42 -16.20 0.80
CA ASN A 120 6.31 -16.39 2.25
C ASN A 120 6.42 -17.85 2.71
N GLY A 121 6.59 -18.79 1.78
CA GLY A 121 6.74 -20.23 2.06
C GLY A 121 5.45 -20.98 2.34
N LYS A 122 4.28 -20.41 2.02
CA LYS A 122 3.00 -21.11 2.18
C LYS A 122 2.86 -22.24 1.15
N SER A 123 2.14 -23.31 1.52
CA SER A 123 1.88 -24.43 0.62
C SER A 123 1.00 -24.01 -0.57
N LYS A 124 1.17 -24.70 -1.71
CA LYS A 124 0.39 -24.44 -2.92
C LYS A 124 -1.11 -24.58 -2.68
N SER A 125 -1.53 -25.70 -2.07
CA SER A 125 -2.92 -26.02 -1.84
C SER A 125 -3.64 -25.00 -0.95
N GLU A 126 -3.03 -24.61 0.18
CA GLU A 126 -3.60 -23.60 1.09
C GLU A 126 -3.67 -22.22 0.42
N THR A 127 -2.62 -21.86 -0.32
CA THR A 127 -2.55 -20.56 -1.00
C THR A 127 -3.61 -20.45 -2.10
N GLU A 128 -3.79 -21.47 -2.93
CA GLU A 128 -4.79 -21.44 -3.99
C GLU A 128 -6.22 -21.39 -3.44
N ILE A 129 -6.51 -22.06 -2.33
CA ILE A 129 -7.82 -21.97 -1.66
C ILE A 129 -8.08 -20.52 -1.21
N GLU A 130 -7.11 -19.89 -0.54
CA GLU A 130 -7.26 -18.53 -0.05
C GLU A 130 -7.33 -17.51 -1.20
N ALA A 131 -6.51 -17.68 -2.24
CA ALA A 131 -6.54 -16.84 -3.43
C ALA A 131 -7.89 -16.91 -4.18
N LYS A 132 -8.48 -18.10 -4.31
CA LYS A 132 -9.82 -18.30 -4.90
C LYS A 132 -10.91 -17.62 -4.07
N LYS A 133 -10.81 -17.66 -2.72
CA LYS A 133 -11.75 -16.92 -1.85
C LYS A 133 -11.64 -15.41 -2.06
N LEU A 134 -10.42 -14.86 -2.12
CA LEU A 134 -10.19 -13.45 -2.38
C LEU A 134 -10.73 -13.04 -3.77
N LEU A 135 -10.41 -13.80 -4.82
CA LEU A 135 -10.90 -13.53 -6.17
C LEU A 135 -12.43 -13.60 -6.23
N ASN A 136 -13.04 -14.57 -5.55
CA ASN A 136 -14.50 -14.65 -5.45
C ASN A 136 -15.10 -13.44 -4.72
N TYR A 137 -14.52 -13.03 -3.59
CA TYR A 137 -14.94 -11.85 -2.83
C TYR A 137 -14.89 -10.56 -3.68
N LEU A 138 -13.90 -10.49 -4.59
CA LEU A 138 -13.71 -9.37 -5.52
C LEU A 138 -14.50 -9.52 -6.84
N GLY A 139 -15.40 -10.51 -6.95
CA GLY A 139 -16.24 -10.73 -8.11
C GLY A 139 -15.50 -11.28 -9.33
N LEU A 140 -14.39 -11.99 -9.13
CA LEU A 140 -13.51 -12.51 -10.19
C LEU A 140 -13.48 -14.04 -10.27
N SER A 141 -14.46 -14.74 -9.68
CA SER A 141 -14.51 -16.22 -9.69
C SER A 141 -14.52 -16.83 -11.11
N HIS A 142 -15.07 -16.11 -12.08
CA HIS A 142 -15.12 -16.52 -13.49
C HIS A 142 -13.86 -16.12 -14.30
N ARG A 143 -12.88 -15.48 -13.67
CA ARG A 143 -11.65 -14.95 -14.28
C ARG A 143 -10.37 -15.56 -13.73
N ILE A 144 -10.45 -16.54 -12.84
CA ILE A 144 -9.29 -17.09 -12.10
C ILE A 144 -8.19 -17.64 -13.01
N ASP A 145 -8.54 -18.22 -14.16
CA ASP A 145 -7.61 -18.83 -15.11
C ASP A 145 -7.25 -17.89 -16.27
N HIS A 146 -7.74 -16.64 -16.28
CA HIS A 146 -7.45 -15.67 -17.32
C HIS A 146 -6.10 -14.99 -17.05
N LYS A 147 -5.37 -14.68 -18.13
CA LYS A 147 -4.15 -13.87 -18.10
C LYS A 147 -4.48 -12.38 -18.09
N PRO A 148 -3.56 -11.52 -17.67
CA PRO A 148 -3.79 -10.07 -17.63
C PRO A 148 -4.30 -9.48 -18.95
N SER A 149 -3.81 -9.96 -20.10
CA SER A 149 -4.25 -9.52 -21.43
C SER A 149 -5.73 -9.83 -21.76
N GLU A 150 -6.35 -10.73 -21.01
CA GLU A 150 -7.74 -11.17 -21.17
C GLU A 150 -8.68 -10.48 -20.17
N LEU A 151 -8.14 -9.60 -19.31
CA LEU A 151 -8.87 -8.89 -18.27
C LEU A 151 -9.02 -7.41 -18.63
N SER A 152 -10.16 -6.82 -18.29
CA SER A 152 -10.34 -5.37 -18.31
C SER A 152 -9.43 -4.69 -17.29
N GLY A 153 -9.18 -3.38 -17.44
CA GLY A 153 -8.37 -2.61 -16.49
C GLY A 153 -8.88 -2.70 -15.06
N GLY A 154 -10.20 -2.60 -14.86
CA GLY A 154 -10.82 -2.76 -13.54
C GLY A 154 -10.70 -4.20 -12.98
N GLU A 155 -10.75 -5.24 -13.83
CA GLU A 155 -10.50 -6.62 -13.40
C GLU A 155 -9.04 -6.81 -13.01
N GLN A 156 -8.09 -6.30 -13.79
CA GLN A 156 -6.66 -6.33 -13.47
C GLN A 156 -6.37 -5.65 -12.14
N GLN A 157 -6.99 -4.49 -11.87
CA GLN A 157 -6.83 -3.78 -10.62
C GLN A 157 -7.38 -4.58 -9.43
N ARG A 158 -8.54 -5.22 -9.57
CA ARG A 158 -9.07 -6.11 -8.52
C ARG A 158 -8.17 -7.35 -8.30
N VAL A 159 -7.53 -7.89 -9.32
CA VAL A 159 -6.50 -8.93 -9.15
C VAL A 159 -5.30 -8.39 -8.37
N ALA A 160 -4.84 -7.16 -8.66
CA ALA A 160 -3.77 -6.52 -7.90
C ALA A 160 -4.14 -6.28 -6.42
N VAL A 161 -5.41 -5.93 -6.14
CA VAL A 161 -5.94 -5.85 -4.76
C VAL A 161 -5.92 -7.23 -4.09
N ALA A 162 -6.40 -8.28 -4.76
CA ALA A 162 -6.35 -9.65 -4.22
C ALA A 162 -4.90 -10.07 -3.89
N ARG A 163 -3.96 -9.79 -4.79
CA ARG A 163 -2.53 -10.04 -4.59
C ARG A 163 -1.97 -9.29 -3.37
N ALA A 164 -2.37 -8.05 -3.18
CA ALA A 164 -1.95 -7.27 -2.02
C ALA A 164 -2.48 -7.86 -0.71
N LEU A 165 -3.67 -8.49 -0.72
CA LEU A 165 -4.36 -9.02 0.46
C LEU A 165 -3.94 -10.44 0.86
N ILE A 166 -3.33 -11.24 -0.02
CA ILE A 166 -3.14 -12.70 0.17
C ILE A 166 -2.37 -13.06 1.46
N ASN A 167 -1.45 -12.22 1.88
CA ASN A 167 -0.69 -12.41 3.11
C ASN A 167 -1.34 -11.77 4.34
N LYS A 168 -2.55 -11.18 4.21
CA LYS A 168 -3.26 -10.46 5.28
C LYS A 168 -2.38 -9.34 5.86
N PRO A 169 -1.92 -8.40 5.04
CA PRO A 169 -0.98 -7.38 5.48
C PRO A 169 -1.60 -6.46 6.53
N ALA A 170 -0.76 -5.90 7.40
CA ALA A 170 -1.19 -4.90 8.38
C ALA A 170 -1.61 -3.58 7.70
N ILE A 171 -0.98 -3.26 6.56
CA ILE A 171 -1.22 -2.00 5.83
C ILE A 171 -1.07 -2.23 4.33
N ILE A 172 -1.89 -1.51 3.55
CA ILE A 172 -1.83 -1.47 2.09
C ILE A 172 -1.44 -0.07 1.64
N PHE A 173 -0.40 0.00 0.83
CA PHE A 173 0.04 1.21 0.13
C PHE A 173 -0.49 1.19 -1.30
N ALA A 174 -1.07 2.30 -1.75
CA ALA A 174 -1.58 2.43 -3.11
C ALA A 174 -1.05 3.72 -3.74
N ASP A 175 -0.43 3.60 -4.91
CA ASP A 175 0.06 4.75 -5.70
C ASP A 175 -0.83 4.91 -6.93
N GLU A 176 -1.68 5.95 -6.93
CA GLU A 176 -2.65 6.28 -7.98
C GLU A 176 -3.49 5.08 -8.45
N PRO A 177 -4.13 4.32 -7.52
CA PRO A 177 -4.71 3.02 -7.84
C PRO A 177 -5.87 3.05 -8.85
N SER A 178 -6.50 4.20 -9.04
CA SER A 178 -7.60 4.42 -9.99
C SER A 178 -7.21 5.24 -11.22
N GLY A 179 -5.93 5.66 -11.33
CA GLY A 179 -5.51 6.63 -12.35
C GLY A 179 -5.65 6.18 -13.80
N ASN A 180 -5.72 4.88 -14.07
CA ASN A 180 -5.89 4.31 -15.42
C ASN A 180 -7.27 3.65 -15.63
N LEU A 181 -8.21 3.88 -14.72
CA LEU A 181 -9.54 3.29 -14.78
C LEU A 181 -10.56 4.30 -15.34
N ASP A 182 -11.60 3.78 -15.97
CA ASP A 182 -12.81 4.56 -16.24
C ASP A 182 -13.51 4.95 -14.92
N THR A 183 -14.39 5.95 -14.98
CA THR A 183 -15.06 6.50 -13.80
C THR A 183 -15.79 5.45 -12.97
N VAL A 184 -16.53 4.54 -13.61
CA VAL A 184 -17.31 3.51 -12.92
C VAL A 184 -16.40 2.50 -12.22
N SER A 185 -15.33 2.07 -12.88
CA SER A 185 -14.33 1.16 -12.31
C SER A 185 -13.57 1.82 -11.16
N ALA A 186 -13.26 3.13 -11.27
CA ALA A 186 -12.61 3.90 -10.22
C ALA A 186 -13.49 4.00 -8.96
N GLU A 187 -14.77 4.36 -9.11
CA GLU A 187 -15.73 4.42 -8.01
C GLU A 187 -15.90 3.05 -7.32
N THR A 188 -16.02 1.98 -8.13
CA THR A 188 -16.10 0.61 -7.60
C THR A 188 -14.87 0.24 -6.77
N LEU A 189 -13.66 0.63 -7.21
CA LEU A 189 -12.43 0.42 -6.47
C LEU A 189 -12.39 1.22 -5.17
N HIS A 190 -12.83 2.49 -5.20
CA HIS A 190 -12.89 3.34 -4.01
C HIS A 190 -13.82 2.75 -2.96
N GLN A 191 -15.04 2.34 -3.35
CA GLN A 191 -15.99 1.66 -2.45
C GLN A 191 -15.42 0.36 -1.88
N LEU A 192 -14.65 -0.37 -2.68
CA LEU A 192 -13.97 -1.58 -2.22
C LEU A 192 -12.98 -1.30 -1.09
N PHE A 193 -12.21 -0.20 -1.15
CA PHE A 193 -11.27 0.16 -0.07
C PHE A 193 -12.01 0.46 1.24
N PHE A 194 -13.11 1.19 1.20
CA PHE A 194 -13.94 1.43 2.38
C PHE A 194 -14.53 0.13 2.93
N LYS A 195 -15.05 -0.72 2.06
CA LYS A 195 -15.57 -2.04 2.46
C LYS A 195 -14.51 -2.90 3.13
N LEU A 196 -13.28 -2.95 2.60
CA LEU A 196 -12.17 -3.69 3.19
C LEU A 196 -11.76 -3.11 4.56
N ARG A 197 -11.76 -1.78 4.72
CA ARG A 197 -11.55 -1.13 6.01
C ARG A 197 -12.63 -1.53 7.01
N ASP A 198 -13.90 -1.43 6.65
CA ASP A 198 -15.03 -1.65 7.54
C ASP A 198 -15.17 -3.12 7.96
N GLU A 199 -14.97 -4.06 7.02
CA GLU A 199 -15.12 -5.49 7.29
C GLU A 199 -13.89 -6.13 7.94
N PHE A 200 -12.68 -5.67 7.62
CA PHE A 200 -11.43 -6.31 8.05
C PHE A 200 -10.53 -5.41 8.90
N GLY A 201 -10.91 -4.16 9.15
CA GLY A 201 -10.06 -3.19 9.85
C GLY A 201 -8.77 -2.88 9.07
N GLN A 202 -8.80 -2.99 7.72
CA GLN A 202 -7.63 -2.80 6.89
C GLN A 202 -7.18 -1.34 6.87
N THR A 203 -5.89 -1.12 7.08
CA THR A 203 -5.27 0.22 6.98
C THR A 203 -4.83 0.48 5.55
N PHE A 204 -5.10 1.69 5.04
CA PHE A 204 -4.67 2.12 3.71
C PHE A 204 -3.91 3.43 3.76
N VAL A 205 -2.86 3.55 2.94
CA VAL A 205 -2.21 4.82 2.58
C VAL A 205 -2.24 4.96 1.07
N ILE A 206 -2.95 5.96 0.57
CA ILE A 206 -3.28 6.09 -0.83
C ILE A 206 -2.79 7.44 -1.35
N VAL A 207 -1.83 7.43 -2.27
CA VAL A 207 -1.49 8.62 -3.08
C VAL A 207 -2.51 8.72 -4.20
N THR A 208 -3.13 9.89 -4.36
CA THR A 208 -4.13 10.10 -5.40
C THR A 208 -4.21 11.56 -5.85
N HIS A 209 -4.60 11.75 -7.11
CA HIS A 209 -5.02 13.05 -7.65
C HIS A 209 -6.55 13.22 -7.66
N ASN A 210 -7.31 12.16 -7.30
CA ASN A 210 -8.76 12.24 -7.21
C ASN A 210 -9.17 12.93 -5.90
N GLU A 211 -9.58 14.19 -6.02
CA GLU A 211 -9.98 15.02 -4.87
C GLU A 211 -11.24 14.49 -4.17
N GLU A 212 -12.19 13.93 -4.91
CA GLU A 212 -13.41 13.38 -4.35
C GLU A 212 -13.08 12.19 -3.42
N PHE A 213 -12.31 11.22 -3.92
CA PHE A 213 -11.85 10.12 -3.10
C PHE A 213 -11.01 10.59 -1.90
N ALA A 214 -10.11 11.57 -2.14
CA ALA A 214 -9.27 12.10 -1.07
C ALA A 214 -10.09 12.73 0.06
N ASN A 215 -11.20 13.38 -0.26
CA ASN A 215 -12.10 13.98 0.73
C ASN A 215 -13.00 12.96 1.45
N MET A 216 -13.19 11.76 0.88
CA MET A 216 -13.92 10.66 1.53
C MET A 216 -13.04 9.85 2.51
N ALA A 217 -11.71 9.94 2.40
CA ALA A 217 -10.79 9.26 3.31
C ALA A 217 -10.95 9.77 4.74
N ASP A 218 -10.59 8.94 5.72
CA ASP A 218 -10.67 9.32 7.15
C ASP A 218 -9.77 10.53 7.44
N ARG A 219 -8.66 10.64 6.70
CA ARG A 219 -7.76 11.80 6.79
C ARG A 219 -7.08 12.06 5.45
N LYS A 220 -7.05 13.34 5.08
CA LYS A 220 -6.36 13.84 3.90
C LYS A 220 -5.09 14.58 4.33
N LEU A 221 -3.96 14.17 3.78
CA LEU A 221 -2.66 14.82 3.96
C LEU A 221 -2.30 15.55 2.67
N VAL A 222 -1.95 16.82 2.81
CA VAL A 222 -1.52 17.65 1.67
C VAL A 222 0.00 17.75 1.69
N MET A 223 0.63 17.30 0.61
CA MET A 223 2.07 17.49 0.40
C MET A 223 2.36 18.68 -0.49
N SER A 224 3.26 19.53 -0.02
CA SER A 224 3.80 20.66 -0.78
C SER A 224 5.29 20.78 -0.53
N ASP A 225 6.07 20.87 -1.62
CA ASP A 225 7.53 21.05 -1.59
C ASP A 225 8.27 20.16 -0.55
N GLY A 226 7.93 18.88 -0.54
CA GLY A 226 8.59 17.88 0.31
C GLY A 226 8.17 17.89 1.79
N LYS A 227 7.08 18.58 2.15
CA LYS A 227 6.51 18.64 3.51
C LYS A 227 5.03 18.31 3.50
N ILE A 228 4.51 17.84 4.63
CA ILE A 228 3.07 17.78 4.92
C ILE A 228 2.67 19.13 5.52
N ILE A 229 1.57 19.73 5.00
CA ILE A 229 1.05 21.05 5.40
C ILE A 229 -0.39 20.92 5.91
#